data_8f128803f442c96ddb07da682c17cf41
#
_entry.id   8f128803f442c96ddb07da682c17cf41
#
_cell.length_a   1.000
_cell.length_b   1.000
_cell.length_c   1.000
_cell.angle_alpha   90.00
_cell.angle_beta   90.00
_cell.angle_gamma   90.00
#
_symmetry.space_group_name_H-M   'P 1'
#
loop_
_entity.id
_entity.type
_entity.pdbx_description
1 polymer ?
#
loop_
_entity_poly.entity_id
_entity_poly.type
_entity_poly.pdbx_seq_one_letter_code
_entity_poly.pdbx_strand_id
1 'polypeptide(L)'
;MTAHKLTPILNVSNLAESFRWFEKLGWEKGWDWGEPPTFGGVCSGHCEIFLCEGAQGGRGHGGVKGTFGPDGDETSDKGAWMSIWVDDVDAVHRRCVEQGLEVAWPPTDMPWGVREMHVRHPDGHVFRISRAIG
;
A
#
# COMPACT_ATOMS: atom_id res chain seq x y z
N MET A 1 8.17 -23.80 -14.26
CA MET A 1 8.20 -22.35 -14.55
C MET A 1 9.19 -21.67 -13.63
N THR A 2 10.03 -20.82 -14.17
CA THR A 2 10.93 -19.99 -13.37
C THR A 2 10.50 -18.53 -13.51
N ALA A 3 10.03 -17.94 -12.42
CA ALA A 3 9.65 -16.52 -12.43
C ALA A 3 10.87 -15.64 -12.15
N HIS A 4 10.98 -14.53 -12.85
CA HIS A 4 12.09 -13.58 -12.67
C HIS A 4 11.67 -12.29 -11.97
N LYS A 5 10.39 -11.98 -12.00
CA LYS A 5 9.85 -10.77 -11.40
C LYS A 5 8.35 -10.96 -11.16
N LEU A 6 7.86 -10.33 -10.11
CA LEU A 6 6.43 -10.27 -9.85
C LEU A 6 6.07 -8.81 -9.62
N THR A 7 5.05 -8.31 -10.33
CA THR A 7 4.60 -6.94 -10.18
C THR A 7 3.11 -6.95 -9.85
N PRO A 8 2.71 -6.46 -8.67
CA PRO A 8 1.30 -6.32 -8.35
C PRO A 8 0.67 -5.19 -9.16
N ILE A 9 -0.59 -5.35 -9.53
CA ILE A 9 -1.38 -4.33 -10.22
C ILE A 9 -2.57 -4.01 -9.35
N LEU A 10 -2.63 -2.79 -8.85
CA LEU A 10 -3.70 -2.35 -7.96
C LEU A 10 -4.79 -1.63 -8.74
N ASN A 11 -6.05 -1.97 -8.44
CA ASN A 11 -7.19 -1.23 -8.94
C ASN A 11 -7.32 0.09 -8.17
N VAL A 12 -7.22 1.21 -8.86
CA VAL A 12 -7.34 2.53 -8.26
C VAL A 12 -8.47 3.31 -8.91
N SER A 13 -9.13 4.17 -8.14
CA SER A 13 -10.22 4.99 -8.65
C SER A 13 -9.73 6.22 -9.41
N ASN A 14 -8.55 6.71 -9.06
CA ASN A 14 -7.98 7.92 -9.65
C ASN A 14 -6.46 7.80 -9.66
N LEU A 15 -5.89 7.69 -10.87
CA LEU A 15 -4.44 7.47 -11.01
C LEU A 15 -3.62 8.63 -10.46
N ALA A 16 -4.02 9.87 -10.76
CA ALA A 16 -3.29 11.05 -10.31
C ALA A 16 -3.28 11.17 -8.78
N GLU A 17 -4.41 10.88 -8.13
CA GLU A 17 -4.48 10.84 -6.67
C GLU A 17 -3.60 9.75 -6.09
N SER A 18 -3.59 8.57 -6.71
CA SER A 18 -2.73 7.47 -6.29
C SER A 18 -1.25 7.83 -6.38
N PHE A 19 -0.83 8.47 -7.47
CA PHE A 19 0.55 8.94 -7.57
C PHE A 19 0.91 9.90 -6.44
N ARG A 20 0.04 10.84 -6.12
CA ARG A 20 0.26 11.78 -5.01
C ARG A 20 0.36 11.06 -3.67
N TRP A 21 -0.51 10.07 -3.44
CA TRP A 21 -0.49 9.29 -2.22
C TRP A 21 0.83 8.55 -2.06
N PHE A 22 1.31 7.90 -3.13
CA PHE A 22 2.59 7.18 -3.10
C PHE A 22 3.77 8.12 -2.90
N GLU A 23 3.74 9.32 -3.49
CA GLU A 23 4.77 10.33 -3.25
C GLU A 23 4.83 10.73 -1.77
N LYS A 24 3.68 10.88 -1.13
CA LYS A 24 3.61 11.16 0.30
C LYS A 24 4.17 10.02 1.14
N LEU A 25 3.99 8.79 0.71
CA LEU A 25 4.60 7.62 1.37
C LEU A 25 6.12 7.56 1.16
N GLY A 26 6.63 8.22 0.13
CA GLY A 26 8.06 8.24 -0.18
C GLY A 26 8.44 7.45 -1.42
N TRP A 27 7.46 6.99 -2.17
CA TRP A 27 7.67 6.32 -3.46
C TRP A 27 7.72 7.34 -4.58
N GLU A 28 8.22 6.93 -5.74
CA GLU A 28 8.34 7.80 -6.91
C GLU A 28 7.46 7.28 -8.03
N LYS A 29 6.90 8.21 -8.82
CA LYS A 29 6.23 7.86 -10.07
C LYS A 29 7.29 7.39 -11.06
N GLY A 30 7.10 6.21 -11.62
CA GLY A 30 8.01 5.65 -12.63
C GLY A 30 7.58 5.97 -14.04
N TRP A 31 6.31 5.82 -14.35
CA TRP A 31 5.78 6.00 -15.70
C TRP A 31 4.25 6.07 -15.66
N ASP A 32 3.66 6.56 -16.77
CA ASP A 32 2.21 6.45 -16.99
C ASP A 32 1.94 6.19 -18.47
N TRP A 33 0.72 5.78 -18.77
CA TRP A 33 0.26 5.48 -20.13
C TRP A 33 -1.22 5.84 -20.27
N GLY A 34 -1.55 6.36 -21.45
CA GLY A 34 -2.90 6.72 -21.82
C GLY A 34 -3.09 8.23 -21.97
N GLU A 35 -4.17 8.62 -22.66
CA GLU A 35 -4.51 10.02 -22.92
C GLU A 35 -6.01 10.22 -22.64
N PRO A 36 -6.40 10.67 -21.43
CA PRO A 36 -5.54 10.92 -20.26
C PRO A 36 -4.97 9.61 -19.66
N PRO A 37 -3.92 9.69 -18.84
CA PRO A 37 -3.33 8.48 -18.25
C PRO A 37 -4.30 7.74 -17.33
N THR A 38 -4.40 6.41 -17.52
CA THR A 38 -5.22 5.52 -16.69
C THR A 38 -4.42 4.35 -16.11
N PHE A 39 -3.18 4.18 -16.54
CA PHE A 39 -2.31 3.10 -16.12
C PHE A 39 -0.91 3.66 -15.86
N GLY A 40 -0.25 3.17 -14.81
CA GLY A 40 1.08 3.66 -14.49
C GLY A 40 1.78 2.80 -13.47
N GLY A 41 2.94 3.26 -13.03
CA GLY A 41 3.74 2.56 -12.04
C GLY A 41 4.42 3.51 -11.08
N VAL A 42 4.59 3.03 -9.85
CA VAL A 42 5.37 3.68 -8.80
C VAL A 42 6.48 2.77 -8.36
N CYS A 43 7.58 3.33 -7.91
CA CYS A 43 8.75 2.56 -7.53
C CYS A 43 9.41 3.11 -6.28
N SER A 44 10.08 2.20 -5.57
CA SER A 44 10.95 2.51 -4.44
C SER A 44 12.04 1.45 -4.39
N GLY A 45 13.30 1.85 -4.48
CA GLY A 45 14.40 0.91 -4.55
C GLY A 45 14.22 -0.04 -5.74
N HIS A 46 14.22 -1.33 -5.47
CA HIS A 46 14.02 -2.37 -6.49
C HIS A 46 12.56 -2.81 -6.63
N CYS A 47 11.64 -2.16 -5.91
CA CYS A 47 10.24 -2.54 -5.91
C CYS A 47 9.43 -1.66 -6.85
N GLU A 48 8.45 -2.28 -7.50
CA GLU A 48 7.53 -1.59 -8.40
C GLU A 48 6.11 -2.10 -8.18
N ILE A 49 5.15 -1.19 -8.21
CA ILE A 49 3.72 -1.47 -8.14
C ILE A 49 3.06 -0.76 -9.32
N PHE A 50 2.25 -1.50 -10.08
CA PHE A 50 1.43 -0.90 -11.12
C PHE A 50 0.08 -0.45 -10.54
N LEU A 51 -0.43 0.64 -11.10
CA LEU A 51 -1.71 1.24 -10.72
C LEU A 51 -2.54 1.37 -11.99
N CYS A 52 -3.79 0.90 -11.94
CA CYS A 52 -4.64 0.91 -13.12
C CYS A 52 -6.07 1.26 -12.73
N GLU A 53 -6.64 2.29 -13.38
CA GLU A 53 -8.05 2.61 -13.20
C GLU A 53 -8.90 1.54 -13.85
N GLY A 54 -9.88 1.02 -13.12
CA GLY A 54 -10.76 -0.02 -13.63
C GLY A 54 -10.11 -1.38 -13.83
N ALA A 55 -9.01 -1.66 -13.15
CA ALA A 55 -8.33 -2.94 -13.23
C ALA A 55 -9.17 -4.06 -12.59
N GLN A 56 -8.78 -5.30 -12.87
CA GLN A 56 -9.27 -6.44 -12.10
C GLN A 56 -8.79 -6.32 -10.67
N GLY A 57 -9.46 -6.98 -9.78
CA GLY A 57 -9.12 -6.90 -8.36
C GLY A 57 -9.98 -5.88 -7.64
N GLY A 58 -10.07 -6.05 -6.33
CA GLY A 58 -10.95 -5.26 -5.50
C GLY A 58 -10.40 -3.90 -5.12
N ARG A 59 -11.31 -3.03 -4.72
CA ARG A 59 -11.02 -1.81 -4.00
C ARG A 59 -11.86 -1.81 -2.73
N GLY A 60 -11.28 -1.35 -1.62
CA GLY A 60 -12.04 -1.17 -0.39
C GLY A 60 -12.67 0.22 -0.35
N HIS A 61 -13.79 0.32 0.32
CA HIS A 61 -14.52 1.58 0.46
C HIS A 61 -14.32 2.24 1.82
N GLY A 62 -13.18 1.98 2.44
CA GLY A 62 -12.76 2.76 3.61
C GLY A 62 -13.50 2.53 4.90
N GLY A 63 -14.27 1.47 5.02
CA GLY A 63 -15.02 1.19 6.23
C GLY A 63 -14.40 0.18 7.19
N VAL A 64 -13.25 -0.37 6.86
CA VAL A 64 -12.61 -1.41 7.66
C VAL A 64 -11.87 -0.79 8.83
N LYS A 65 -12.32 -1.11 10.04
CA LYS A 65 -11.71 -0.61 11.28
C LYS A 65 -10.49 -1.47 11.66
N GLY A 66 -9.39 -1.25 11.02
CA GLY A 66 -8.17 -1.96 11.33
C GLY A 66 -7.98 -3.20 10.47
N THR A 67 -6.76 -3.67 10.45
CA THR A 67 -6.32 -4.78 9.61
C THR A 67 -6.49 -6.12 10.31
N PHE A 68 -6.56 -6.11 11.63
CA PHE A 68 -6.73 -7.28 12.47
C PHE A 68 -8.01 -7.16 13.28
N GLY A 69 -8.61 -8.30 13.58
CA GLY A 69 -9.70 -8.40 14.53
C GLY A 69 -11.04 -8.72 13.90
N PRO A 70 -12.04 -8.96 14.77
CA PRO A 70 -13.35 -9.41 14.36
C PRO A 70 -14.21 -8.36 13.68
N ASP A 71 -13.77 -7.10 13.69
CA ASP A 71 -14.52 -5.99 13.10
C ASP A 71 -14.30 -5.84 11.60
N GLY A 72 -13.51 -6.74 10.99
CA GLY A 72 -13.38 -6.79 9.55
C GLY A 72 -14.72 -7.23 8.96
N ASP A 73 -15.37 -6.34 8.23
CA ASP A 73 -16.57 -6.68 7.49
C ASP A 73 -16.20 -7.60 6.33
N GLU A 74 -16.48 -8.88 6.48
CA GLU A 74 -16.18 -9.88 5.46
C GLU A 74 -17.01 -9.73 4.20
N THR A 75 -18.05 -8.92 4.25
CA THR A 75 -18.95 -8.71 3.12
C THR A 75 -18.58 -7.47 2.29
N SER A 76 -17.72 -6.58 2.80
CA SER A 76 -17.33 -5.39 2.08
C SER A 76 -16.21 -5.68 1.10
N ASP A 77 -16.18 -4.92 0.00
CA ASP A 77 -15.07 -4.96 -0.94
C ASP A 77 -13.80 -4.52 -0.22
N LYS A 78 -12.78 -5.36 -0.30
CA LYS A 78 -11.47 -5.10 0.30
C LYS A 78 -10.45 -4.92 -0.80
N GLY A 79 -9.55 -3.96 -0.61
CA GLY A 79 -8.40 -3.79 -1.46
C GLY A 79 -7.35 -4.89 -1.21
N ALA A 80 -6.23 -4.75 -1.87
CA ALA A 80 -5.11 -5.67 -1.70
C ALA A 80 -4.41 -5.44 -0.36
N TRP A 81 -3.81 -6.48 0.16
CA TRP A 81 -2.96 -6.44 1.35
C TRP A 81 -1.59 -7.01 0.98
N MET A 82 -0.55 -6.25 1.24
CA MET A 82 0.80 -6.69 0.90
C MET A 82 1.83 -6.16 1.89
N SER A 83 2.93 -6.88 1.99
CA SER A 83 4.06 -6.49 2.85
C SER A 83 5.10 -5.74 2.04
N ILE A 84 5.59 -4.64 2.59
CA ILE A 84 6.74 -3.91 2.10
C ILE A 84 7.80 -3.97 3.20
N TRP A 85 8.99 -4.47 2.86
CA TRP A 85 10.08 -4.60 3.81
C TRP A 85 10.98 -3.37 3.71
N VAL A 86 11.24 -2.75 4.85
CA VAL A 86 12.01 -1.51 4.97
C VAL A 86 13.06 -1.64 6.08
N ASP A 87 14.01 -0.72 6.10
CA ASP A 87 15.04 -0.71 7.14
C ASP A 87 14.54 -0.05 8.44
N ASP A 88 13.67 0.94 8.34
CA ASP A 88 13.24 1.73 9.50
C ASP A 88 11.74 2.00 9.44
N VAL A 89 10.97 1.19 10.15
CA VAL A 89 9.51 1.29 10.21
C VAL A 89 9.09 2.62 10.88
N ASP A 90 9.78 3.02 11.92
CA ASP A 90 9.44 4.25 12.66
C ASP A 90 9.64 5.50 11.80
N ALA A 91 10.63 5.51 10.93
CA ALA A 91 10.84 6.61 9.99
C ALA A 91 9.69 6.71 8.99
N VAL A 92 9.21 5.58 8.50
CA VAL A 92 8.03 5.55 7.61
C VAL A 92 6.81 6.06 8.36
N HIS A 93 6.64 5.67 9.61
CA HIS A 93 5.52 6.13 10.44
C HIS A 93 5.54 7.65 10.61
N ARG A 94 6.70 8.23 10.94
CA ARG A 94 6.84 9.68 11.08
C ARG A 94 6.44 10.39 9.80
N ARG A 95 6.88 9.89 8.67
CA ARG A 95 6.52 10.46 7.36
C ARG A 95 5.01 10.37 7.11
N CYS A 96 4.39 9.23 7.40
CA CYS A 96 2.95 9.06 7.24
C CYS A 96 2.17 10.07 8.08
N VAL A 97 2.57 10.27 9.32
CA VAL A 97 1.94 11.25 10.21
C VAL A 97 2.10 12.66 9.66
N GLU A 98 3.31 13.04 9.26
CA GLU A 98 3.60 14.36 8.68
C GLU A 98 2.80 14.63 7.41
N GLN A 99 2.63 13.61 6.59
CA GLN A 99 1.93 13.73 5.30
C GLN A 99 0.42 13.47 5.40
N GLY A 100 -0.09 13.17 6.58
CA GLY A 100 -1.52 12.95 6.80
C GLY A 100 -2.06 11.66 6.21
N LEU A 101 -1.24 10.63 6.07
CA LEU A 101 -1.69 9.32 5.60
C LEU A 101 -2.37 8.55 6.73
N GLU A 102 -3.34 7.72 6.36
CA GLU A 102 -4.09 6.93 7.35
C GLU A 102 -3.24 5.75 7.84
N VAL A 103 -2.85 5.81 9.12
CA VAL A 103 -2.15 4.70 9.77
C VAL A 103 -3.19 3.79 10.42
N ALA A 104 -3.41 2.63 9.80
CA ALA A 104 -4.40 1.66 10.28
C ALA A 104 -3.90 0.86 11.49
N TRP A 105 -2.59 0.73 11.64
CA TRP A 105 -1.97 0.04 12.78
C TRP A 105 -0.61 0.70 13.05
N PRO A 106 -0.36 1.20 14.26
CA PRO A 106 0.90 1.88 14.57
C PRO A 106 2.07 0.90 14.66
N PRO A 107 3.32 1.39 14.56
CA PRO A 107 4.50 0.52 14.71
C PRO A 107 4.44 -0.30 15.99
N THR A 108 4.55 -1.61 15.84
CA THR A 108 4.39 -2.56 16.94
C THR A 108 5.33 -3.74 16.71
N ASP A 109 6.00 -4.17 17.79
CA ASP A 109 6.78 -5.40 17.76
C ASP A 109 5.83 -6.58 17.92
N MET A 110 5.72 -7.39 16.89
CA MET A 110 4.79 -8.50 16.83
C MET A 110 5.41 -9.80 17.35
N PRO A 111 4.58 -10.71 17.90
CA PRO A 111 5.11 -11.99 18.45
C PRO A 111 5.80 -12.87 17.41
N TRP A 112 5.58 -12.63 16.13
CA TRP A 112 6.24 -13.38 15.05
C TRP A 112 7.55 -12.79 14.57
N GLY A 113 8.18 -11.90 15.35
CA GLY A 113 9.54 -11.46 15.12
C GLY A 113 9.71 -10.34 14.11
N VAL A 114 8.70 -9.54 13.91
CA VAL A 114 8.77 -8.35 13.07
C VAL A 114 8.23 -7.13 13.79
N ARG A 115 8.79 -5.98 13.46
CA ARG A 115 8.17 -4.70 13.80
C ARG A 115 7.40 -4.23 12.58
N GLU A 116 6.10 -3.97 12.74
CA GLU A 116 5.25 -3.62 11.62
C GLU A 116 4.28 -2.51 11.94
N MET A 117 3.90 -1.79 10.91
CA MET A 117 2.80 -0.83 10.91
C MET A 117 1.94 -1.09 9.66
N HIS A 118 0.73 -0.58 9.65
CA HIS A 118 -0.14 -0.68 8.47
C HIS A 118 -0.58 0.72 8.05
N VAL A 119 -0.48 1.02 6.76
CA VAL A 119 -0.94 2.27 6.17
C VAL A 119 -1.98 1.96 5.09
N ARG A 120 -3.06 2.73 5.08
CA ARG A 120 -4.18 2.50 4.16
C ARG A 120 -4.20 3.53 3.03
N HIS A 121 -4.20 3.01 1.81
CA HIS A 121 -4.41 3.76 0.58
C HIS A 121 -5.90 4.15 0.45
N PRO A 122 -6.23 5.28 -0.20
CA PRO A 122 -7.63 5.72 -0.34
C PRO A 122 -8.60 4.71 -0.97
N ASP A 123 -8.12 3.80 -1.80
CA ASP A 123 -8.94 2.74 -2.39
C ASP A 123 -9.00 1.47 -1.55
N GLY A 124 -8.59 1.54 -0.28
CA GLY A 124 -8.69 0.43 0.65
C GLY A 124 -7.55 -0.58 0.59
N HIS A 125 -6.53 -0.34 -0.23
CA HIS A 125 -5.34 -1.18 -0.20
C HIS A 125 -4.56 -0.91 1.08
N VAL A 126 -4.04 -1.97 1.70
CA VAL A 126 -3.28 -1.86 2.94
C VAL A 126 -1.86 -2.34 2.73
N PHE A 127 -0.91 -1.50 3.10
CA PHE A 127 0.50 -1.84 3.03
C PHE A 127 1.02 -2.10 4.44
N ARG A 128 1.50 -3.30 4.65
CA ARG A 128 2.14 -3.74 5.86
C ARG A 128 3.63 -3.41 5.75
N ILE A 129 4.05 -2.37 6.46
CA ILE A 129 5.43 -1.88 6.43
C ILE A 129 6.17 -2.56 7.57
N SER A 130 7.20 -3.33 7.25
CA SER A 130 7.79 -4.26 8.22
C SER A 130 9.30 -4.33 8.13
N ARG A 131 9.92 -4.69 9.25
CA ARG A 131 11.31 -5.15 9.31
C ARG A 131 11.42 -6.30 10.31
N ALA A 132 12.37 -7.17 10.08
CA ALA A 132 12.68 -8.22 11.03
C ALA A 132 13.32 -7.63 12.30
N ILE A 133 13.00 -8.18 13.46
CA ILE A 133 13.64 -7.85 14.75
C ILE A 133 14.22 -9.11 15.36
N GLY A 134 15.41 -9.01 15.89
CA GLY A 134 16.14 -10.12 16.51
C GLY A 134 17.02 -10.83 15.52
#